data_ef08bb2c56715fb5a83cc52f50a36b37
#
_entry.id   ef08bb2c56715fb5a83cc52f50a36b37
#
_cell.length_a   1.000
_cell.length_b   1.000
_cell.length_c   1.000
_cell.angle_alpha   90.00
_cell.angle_beta   90.00
_cell.angle_gamma   90.00
#
_symmetry.space_group_name_H-M   'P 1'
#
loop_
_entity.id
_entity.type
_entity.pdbx_description
1 polymer ?
#
loop_
_entity_poly.entity_id
_entity_poly.type
_entity_poly.pdbx_seq_one_letter_code
_entity_poly.pdbx_strand_id
1 'polypeptide(L)'
;MGRSELREHIFRILFRIEFQPKEEMEEQLALYLEELESAKDTEKEYIRTKYAAIAEKVEMIDEKINASVTGWKTSRMGKVDLTILRLAVYEVEWDEEVPQGVAINEAVELAKRYGGEESPSFINGVLGKIVNSR
;
A
#
# COMPACT_ATOMS: atom_id res chain seq x y z
N MET A 1 -8.80 -6.44 -15.48
CA MET A 1 -7.84 -5.42 -14.98
C MET A 1 -6.42 -5.97 -14.95
N GLY A 2 -5.46 -5.10 -15.28
CA GLY A 2 -4.06 -5.47 -15.13
C GLY A 2 -3.65 -5.39 -13.66
N ARG A 3 -2.47 -5.92 -13.34
CA ARG A 3 -1.97 -5.91 -11.97
C ARG A 3 -1.77 -4.51 -11.40
N SER A 4 -1.31 -3.56 -12.22
CA SER A 4 -1.13 -2.18 -11.77
C SER A 4 -2.46 -1.53 -11.41
N GLU A 5 -3.51 -1.81 -12.16
CA GLU A 5 -4.83 -1.28 -11.88
C GLU A 5 -5.42 -1.88 -10.62
N LEU A 6 -5.24 -3.19 -10.41
CA LEU A 6 -5.67 -3.85 -9.18
C LEU A 6 -4.94 -3.26 -7.97
N ARG A 7 -3.64 -3.04 -8.11
CA ARG A 7 -2.83 -2.43 -7.04
C ARG A 7 -3.32 -1.04 -6.70
N GLU A 8 -3.71 -0.26 -7.70
CA GLU A 8 -4.22 1.09 -7.49
C GLU A 8 -5.51 1.07 -6.68
N HIS A 9 -6.40 0.11 -6.95
CA HIS A 9 -7.62 -0.04 -6.15
C HIS A 9 -7.31 -0.41 -4.70
N ILE A 10 -6.34 -1.30 -4.51
CA ILE A 10 -5.91 -1.67 -3.15
C ILE A 10 -5.34 -0.45 -2.42
N PHE A 11 -4.53 0.34 -3.11
CA PHE A 11 -4.00 1.59 -2.56
C PHE A 11 -5.14 2.52 -2.12
N ARG A 12 -6.15 2.71 -2.96
CA ARG A 12 -7.25 3.61 -2.64
C ARG A 12 -8.04 3.18 -1.41
N ILE A 13 -8.30 1.89 -1.27
CA ILE A 13 -9.05 1.42 -0.10
C ILE A 13 -8.18 1.45 1.16
N LEU A 14 -6.89 1.13 1.03
CA LEU A 14 -5.94 1.23 2.15
C LEU A 14 -5.82 2.67 2.68
N PHE A 15 -5.88 3.64 1.79
CA PHE A 15 -5.79 5.05 2.18
C PHE A 15 -6.87 5.42 3.19
N ARG A 16 -8.04 4.80 3.10
CA ARG A 16 -9.15 5.08 3.98
C ARG A 16 -8.91 4.69 5.44
N ILE A 17 -7.95 3.79 5.70
CA ILE A 17 -7.59 3.39 7.07
C ILE A 17 -7.24 4.61 7.92
N GLU A 18 -6.61 5.63 7.31
CA GLU A 18 -6.20 6.82 8.03
C GLU A 18 -7.36 7.72 8.46
N PHE A 19 -8.52 7.56 7.84
CA PHE A 19 -9.64 8.48 8.04
C PHE A 19 -10.89 7.83 8.59
N GLN A 20 -10.94 6.50 8.66
CA GLN A 20 -12.12 5.76 9.12
C GLN A 20 -11.76 4.88 10.32
N PRO A 21 -12.68 4.74 11.28
CA PRO A 21 -12.46 3.78 12.36
C PRO A 21 -12.30 2.38 11.81
N LYS A 22 -11.48 1.58 12.48
CA LYS A 22 -11.20 0.22 12.04
C LYS A 22 -12.48 -0.61 11.87
N GLU A 23 -13.45 -0.43 12.76
CA GLU A 23 -14.72 -1.16 12.72
C GLU A 23 -15.57 -0.83 11.50
N GLU A 24 -15.33 0.30 10.87
CA GLU A 24 -16.08 0.71 9.68
C GLU A 24 -15.41 0.28 8.37
N MET A 25 -14.17 -0.21 8.44
CA MET A 25 -13.43 -0.54 7.22
C MET A 25 -14.02 -1.70 6.44
N GLU A 26 -14.62 -2.67 7.12
CA GLU A 26 -15.24 -3.79 6.43
C GLU A 26 -16.38 -3.32 5.54
N GLU A 27 -17.21 -2.41 6.06
CA GLU A 27 -18.29 -1.80 5.30
C GLU A 27 -17.77 -0.92 4.18
N GLN A 28 -16.72 -0.15 4.45
CA GLN A 28 -16.10 0.70 3.44
C GLN A 28 -15.54 -0.12 2.27
N LEU A 29 -14.93 -1.24 2.58
CA LEU A 29 -14.41 -2.15 1.56
C LEU A 29 -15.55 -2.71 0.70
N ALA A 30 -16.61 -3.16 1.35
CA ALA A 30 -17.78 -3.70 0.65
C ALA A 30 -18.38 -2.67 -0.31
N LEU A 31 -18.56 -1.43 0.16
CA LEU A 31 -19.10 -0.35 -0.66
C LEU A 31 -18.19 -0.02 -1.82
N TYR A 32 -16.88 0.03 -1.57
CA TYR A 32 -15.91 0.32 -2.62
C TYR A 32 -15.99 -0.74 -3.75
N LEU A 33 -16.03 -2.00 -3.37
CA LEU A 33 -16.07 -3.10 -4.34
C LEU A 33 -17.41 -3.12 -5.10
N GLU A 34 -18.50 -2.79 -4.43
CA GLU A 34 -19.81 -2.71 -5.07
C GLU A 34 -19.83 -1.67 -6.18
N GLU A 35 -19.12 -0.55 -6.00
CA GLU A 35 -19.02 0.51 -6.99
C GLU A 35 -18.16 0.16 -8.20
N LEU A 36 -17.35 -0.89 -8.11
CA LEU A 36 -16.53 -1.36 -9.23
C LEU A 36 -17.35 -2.27 -10.14
N GLU A 37 -18.33 -1.69 -10.82
CA GLU A 37 -19.25 -2.44 -11.65
C GLU A 37 -18.60 -3.25 -12.76
N SER A 38 -17.53 -2.75 -13.34
CA SER A 38 -16.84 -3.43 -14.45
C SER A 38 -15.86 -4.50 -13.99
N ALA A 39 -15.63 -4.64 -12.69
CA ALA A 39 -14.69 -5.62 -12.17
C ALA A 39 -15.34 -7.00 -12.09
N LYS A 40 -14.55 -8.01 -12.41
CA LYS A 40 -14.99 -9.41 -12.29
C LYS A 40 -14.96 -9.80 -10.81
N ASP A 41 -15.74 -10.83 -10.47
CA ASP A 41 -15.77 -11.33 -9.10
C ASP A 41 -14.40 -11.79 -8.62
N THR A 42 -13.61 -12.40 -9.49
CA THR A 42 -12.24 -12.82 -9.16
C THR A 42 -11.33 -11.61 -8.86
N GLU A 43 -11.54 -10.51 -9.56
CA GLU A 43 -10.78 -9.29 -9.35
C GLU A 43 -11.15 -8.64 -8.02
N LYS A 44 -12.45 -8.59 -7.72
CA LYS A 44 -12.94 -8.06 -6.44
C LYS A 44 -12.42 -8.90 -5.28
N GLU A 45 -12.39 -10.21 -5.44
CA GLU A 45 -11.88 -11.11 -4.41
C GLU A 45 -10.38 -10.91 -4.18
N TYR A 46 -9.62 -10.69 -5.25
CA TYR A 46 -8.20 -10.40 -5.14
C TYR A 46 -7.97 -9.12 -4.33
N ILE A 47 -8.72 -8.07 -4.65
CA ILE A 47 -8.62 -6.78 -3.93
C ILE A 47 -8.97 -6.99 -2.46
N ARG A 48 -10.08 -7.66 -2.18
CA ARG A 48 -10.54 -7.91 -0.81
C ARG A 48 -9.50 -8.67 0.01
N THR A 49 -9.00 -9.75 -0.55
CA THR A 49 -8.06 -10.63 0.14
C THR A 49 -6.75 -9.92 0.44
N LYS A 50 -6.21 -9.25 -0.55
CA LYS A 50 -4.92 -8.55 -0.37
C LYS A 50 -5.07 -7.37 0.57
N TYR A 51 -6.13 -6.59 0.44
CA TYR A 51 -6.40 -5.50 1.38
C TYR A 51 -6.44 -6.02 2.82
N ALA A 52 -7.20 -7.09 3.06
CA ALA A 52 -7.34 -7.65 4.40
C ALA A 52 -6.00 -8.12 4.98
N ALA A 53 -5.18 -8.76 4.14
CA ALA A 53 -3.87 -9.23 4.57
C ALA A 53 -2.95 -8.07 4.97
N ILE A 54 -2.99 -6.98 4.20
CA ILE A 54 -2.20 -5.80 4.52
C ILE A 54 -2.70 -5.12 5.80
N ALA A 55 -4.02 -4.94 5.89
CA ALA A 55 -4.64 -4.27 7.04
C ALA A 55 -4.31 -4.98 8.35
N GLU A 56 -4.27 -6.30 8.33
CA GLU A 56 -3.93 -7.12 9.49
C GLU A 56 -2.49 -6.88 9.95
N LYS A 57 -1.59 -6.51 9.03
CA LYS A 57 -0.16 -6.37 9.31
C LYS A 57 0.32 -4.93 9.44
N VAL A 58 -0.60 -3.96 9.46
CA VAL A 58 -0.22 -2.54 9.48
C VAL A 58 0.76 -2.19 10.59
N GLU A 59 0.56 -2.70 11.80
CA GLU A 59 1.47 -2.41 12.91
C GLU A 59 2.88 -2.94 12.65
N MET A 60 3.00 -4.17 12.16
CA MET A 60 4.29 -4.76 11.83
C MET A 60 4.96 -4.02 10.69
N ILE A 61 4.17 -3.63 9.69
CA ILE A 61 4.67 -2.88 8.54
C ILE A 61 5.21 -1.54 9.00
N ASP A 62 4.45 -0.81 9.83
CA ASP A 62 4.88 0.50 10.31
C ASP A 62 6.17 0.39 11.16
N GLU A 63 6.32 -0.67 11.93
CA GLU A 63 7.56 -0.91 12.67
C GLU A 63 8.76 -1.06 11.74
N LYS A 64 8.58 -1.79 10.64
CA LYS A 64 9.65 -1.96 9.64
C LYS A 64 10.00 -0.63 8.97
N ILE A 65 9.01 0.16 8.66
CA ILE A 65 9.22 1.48 8.06
C ILE A 65 9.98 2.37 9.04
N ASN A 66 9.51 2.44 10.29
CA ASN A 66 10.14 3.27 11.31
C ASN A 66 11.58 2.86 11.62
N ALA A 67 11.88 1.58 11.53
CA ALA A 67 13.25 1.08 11.74
C ALA A 67 14.20 1.48 10.61
N SER A 68 13.66 1.79 9.43
CA SER A 68 14.44 2.09 8.24
C SER A 68 14.65 3.58 7.99
N VAL A 69 13.95 4.44 8.72
CA VAL A 69 14.04 5.89 8.53
C VAL A 69 14.57 6.57 9.77
N THR A 70 15.31 7.68 9.57
CA THR A 70 15.83 8.47 10.66
C THR A 70 15.15 9.84 10.60
N GLY A 71 14.43 10.19 11.66
CA GLY A 71 13.79 11.50 11.75
C GLY A 71 12.43 11.63 11.06
N TRP A 72 12.03 10.67 10.25
CA TRP A 72 10.75 10.69 9.54
C TRP A 72 9.93 9.45 9.88
N LYS A 73 9.40 9.41 11.09
CA LYS A 73 8.54 8.30 11.53
C LYS A 73 7.20 8.31 10.79
N THR A 74 6.53 7.17 10.77
CA THR A 74 5.22 7.03 10.09
C THR A 74 4.21 8.09 10.55
N SER A 75 4.27 8.48 11.83
CA SER A 75 3.38 9.50 12.37
C SER A 75 3.58 10.90 11.75
N ARG A 76 4.72 11.12 11.10
CA ARG A 76 5.05 12.40 10.48
C ARG A 76 4.97 12.37 8.95
N MET A 77 4.76 11.19 8.37
CA MET A 77 4.65 11.05 6.93
C MET A 77 3.31 11.54 6.42
N GLY A 78 3.30 12.06 5.20
CA GLY A 78 2.06 12.34 4.51
C GLY A 78 1.29 11.04 4.32
N LYS A 79 -0.03 11.11 4.35
CA LYS A 79 -0.88 9.91 4.31
C LYS A 79 -0.76 9.13 3.00
N VAL A 80 -0.56 9.84 1.90
CA VAL A 80 -0.37 9.19 0.59
C VAL A 80 0.92 8.38 0.60
N ASP A 81 2.03 9.00 1.02
CA ASP A 81 3.32 8.32 1.07
C ASP A 81 3.28 7.11 2.00
N LEU A 82 2.69 7.28 3.17
CA LEU A 82 2.58 6.19 4.13
C LEU A 82 1.79 5.01 3.55
N THR A 83 0.67 5.29 2.89
CA THR A 83 -0.16 4.25 2.30
C THR A 83 0.60 3.49 1.21
N ILE A 84 1.34 4.22 0.37
CA ILE A 84 2.16 3.60 -0.68
C ILE A 84 3.22 2.70 -0.05
N LEU A 85 3.89 3.18 0.99
CA LEU A 85 4.91 2.39 1.69
C LEU A 85 4.32 1.13 2.32
N ARG A 86 3.15 1.25 2.94
CA ARG A 86 2.50 0.09 3.56
C ARG A 86 2.23 -1.01 2.53
N LEU A 87 1.67 -0.64 1.39
CA LEU A 87 1.40 -1.58 0.32
C LEU A 87 2.69 -2.22 -0.20
N ALA A 88 3.70 -1.40 -0.49
CA ALA A 88 4.95 -1.88 -1.05
C ALA A 88 5.72 -2.76 -0.07
N VAL A 89 5.76 -2.41 1.20
CA VAL A 89 6.44 -3.22 2.22
C VAL A 89 5.75 -4.58 2.35
N TYR A 90 4.42 -4.58 2.32
CA TYR A 90 3.70 -5.85 2.33
C TYR A 90 4.12 -6.72 1.15
N GLU A 91 4.16 -6.15 -0.05
CA GLU A 91 4.54 -6.90 -1.25
C GLU A 91 5.97 -7.42 -1.16
N VAL A 92 6.89 -6.61 -0.70
CA VAL A 92 8.29 -7.01 -0.56
C VAL A 92 8.49 -8.11 0.47
N GLU A 93 7.81 -8.02 1.60
CA GLU A 93 8.06 -8.92 2.74
C GLU A 93 7.21 -10.19 2.73
N TRP A 94 6.00 -10.13 2.23
CA TRP A 94 5.05 -11.24 2.39
C TRP A 94 4.40 -11.74 1.10
N ASP A 95 4.43 -10.99 0.02
CA ASP A 95 3.78 -11.40 -1.21
C ASP A 95 4.78 -12.02 -2.18
N GLU A 96 4.89 -13.34 -2.14
CA GLU A 96 5.85 -14.09 -2.96
C GLU A 96 5.56 -14.00 -4.46
N GLU A 97 4.34 -13.64 -4.85
CA GLU A 97 3.99 -13.51 -6.26
C GLU A 97 4.49 -12.22 -6.89
N VAL A 98 4.91 -11.25 -6.08
CA VAL A 98 5.39 -9.96 -6.57
C VAL A 98 6.90 -9.89 -6.41
N PRO A 99 7.66 -9.86 -7.51
CA PRO A 99 9.11 -9.66 -7.41
C PRO A 99 9.43 -8.32 -6.75
N GLN A 100 10.49 -8.30 -5.95
CA GLN A 100 10.89 -7.12 -5.21
C GLN A 100 11.02 -5.87 -6.09
N GLY A 101 11.69 -6.01 -7.24
CA GLY A 101 11.85 -4.88 -8.17
C GLY A 101 10.54 -4.35 -8.69
N VAL A 102 9.57 -5.23 -8.91
CA VAL A 102 8.23 -4.84 -9.36
C VAL A 102 7.52 -4.06 -8.27
N ALA A 103 7.57 -4.54 -7.03
CA ALA A 103 6.94 -3.87 -5.90
C ALA A 103 7.46 -2.44 -5.74
N ILE A 104 8.78 -2.27 -5.80
CA ILE A 104 9.40 -0.94 -5.65
C ILE A 104 9.04 -0.04 -6.83
N ASN A 105 9.14 -0.55 -8.05
CA ASN A 105 8.82 0.24 -9.24
C ASN A 105 7.36 0.69 -9.25
N GLU A 106 6.44 -0.19 -8.87
CA GLU A 106 5.01 0.16 -8.83
C GLU A 106 4.72 1.18 -7.72
N ALA A 107 5.42 1.10 -6.60
CA ALA A 107 5.29 2.09 -5.53
C ALA A 107 5.73 3.47 -6.03
N VAL A 108 6.83 3.54 -6.76
CA VAL A 108 7.31 4.81 -7.34
C VAL A 108 6.29 5.36 -8.34
N GLU A 109 5.67 4.49 -9.13
CA GLU A 109 4.64 4.93 -10.08
C GLU A 109 3.40 5.49 -9.36
N LEU A 110 2.97 4.86 -8.27
CA LEU A 110 1.89 5.40 -7.44
C LEU A 110 2.26 6.75 -6.86
N ALA A 111 3.52 6.91 -6.43
CA ALA A 111 4.00 8.18 -5.88
C ALA A 111 3.98 9.28 -6.94
N LYS A 112 4.29 8.96 -8.19
CA LYS A 112 4.23 9.93 -9.27
C LYS A 112 2.79 10.36 -9.55
N ARG A 113 1.84 9.45 -9.40
CA ARG A 113 0.44 9.72 -9.69
C ARG A 113 -0.28 10.44 -8.55
N TYR A 114 -0.05 10.03 -7.32
CA TYR A 114 -0.82 10.50 -6.17
C TYR A 114 -0.05 11.38 -5.19
N GLY A 115 1.27 11.31 -5.20
CA GLY A 115 2.09 12.02 -4.23
C GLY A 115 2.53 13.40 -4.72
N GLY A 116 3.36 14.05 -3.92
CA GLY A 116 3.96 15.32 -4.27
C GLY A 116 5.21 15.12 -5.11
N GLU A 117 5.84 16.23 -5.46
CA GLU A 117 7.02 16.23 -6.33
C GLU A 117 8.17 15.38 -5.79
N GLU A 118 8.35 15.35 -4.48
CA GLU A 118 9.44 14.60 -3.85
C GLU A 118 9.07 13.18 -3.46
N SER A 119 7.79 12.80 -3.56
CA SER A 119 7.33 11.49 -3.15
C SER A 119 8.02 10.32 -3.85
N PRO A 120 8.21 10.33 -5.19
CA PRO A 120 8.86 9.21 -5.85
C PRO A 120 10.26 8.93 -5.30
N SER A 121 11.05 9.96 -5.10
CA SER A 121 12.41 9.84 -4.56
C SER A 121 12.41 9.35 -3.12
N PHE A 122 11.52 9.91 -2.30
CA PHE A 122 11.38 9.51 -0.90
C PHE A 122 11.00 8.02 -0.78
N ILE A 123 9.97 7.61 -1.52
CA ILE A 123 9.49 6.23 -1.53
C ILE A 123 10.60 5.28 -1.96
N ASN A 124 11.27 5.60 -3.05
CA ASN A 124 12.35 4.75 -3.56
C ASN A 124 13.47 4.61 -2.51
N GLY A 125 13.82 5.71 -1.85
CA GLY A 125 14.87 5.70 -0.84
C GLY A 125 14.53 4.85 0.38
N VAL A 126 13.30 4.98 0.89
CA VAL A 126 12.87 4.19 2.05
C VAL A 126 12.83 2.70 1.70
N LEU A 127 12.24 2.35 0.56
CA LEU A 127 12.14 0.95 0.14
C LEU A 127 13.53 0.35 -0.11
N GLY A 128 14.45 1.13 -0.68
CA GLY A 128 15.82 0.69 -0.85
C GLY A 128 16.48 0.32 0.46
N LYS A 129 16.27 1.12 1.50
CA LYS A 129 16.83 0.83 2.83
C LYS A 129 16.22 -0.44 3.42
N ILE A 130 14.92 -0.63 3.25
CA ILE A 130 14.24 -1.80 3.77
C ILE A 130 14.79 -3.08 3.14
N VAL A 131 14.92 -3.10 1.81
CA VAL A 131 15.40 -4.30 1.13
C VAL A 131 16.89 -4.56 1.37
N ASN A 132 17.68 -3.52 1.53
CA ASN A 132 19.12 -3.65 1.77
C ASN A 132 19.48 -4.05 3.20
N SER A 133 18.55 -3.90 4.14
CA SER A 133 18.79 -4.27 5.54
C SER A 133 18.35 -5.70 5.88
N ARG A 134 17.94 -6.44 4.88
CA ARG A 134 17.45 -7.81 5.06
C ARG A 134 18.61 -8.81 5.15
#